data_ae96f09624094288e69097e9d8868e8b
#
_entry.id   ae96f09624094288e69097e9d8868e8b
#
_cell.length_a   1.000
_cell.length_b   1.000
_cell.length_c   1.000
_cell.angle_alpha   90.00
_cell.angle_beta   90.00
_cell.angle_gamma   90.00
#
_symmetry.space_group_name_H-M   'P 1'
#
loop_
_entity.id
_entity.type
_entity.pdbx_description
1 polymer ?
#
loop_
_entity_poly.entity_id
_entity_poly.type
_entity_poly.pdbx_seq_one_letter_code
_entity_poly.pdbx_strand_id
1 'polypeptide(L)'
;MANRIFVDTSFVLALINERDQYHKQAEALSFKFEESFLITTVAVLLEIGNALAKDFRREANAVLRLLRGSTRVEVVQIDQRLFEKALEIYEKYDDKTWGLVDCVSFIVMGERGLTDVLTFDGDFSASGFTVITN
;
A
#
# COMPACT_ATOMS: atom_id res chain seq x y z
N MET A 1 17.39 -14.39 1.37
CA MET A 1 16.02 -14.36 0.85
C MET A 1 15.55 -12.91 0.73
N ALA A 2 14.85 -12.62 -0.34
CA ALA A 2 14.26 -11.31 -0.51
C ALA A 2 13.11 -11.13 0.49
N ASN A 3 12.97 -9.92 1.03
CA ASN A 3 11.87 -9.59 1.92
C ASN A 3 10.56 -9.54 1.14
N ARG A 4 9.48 -9.87 1.83
CA ARG A 4 8.12 -9.68 1.31
C ARG A 4 7.49 -8.54 2.09
N ILE A 5 7.11 -7.48 1.39
CA ILE A 5 6.69 -6.22 2.00
C ILE A 5 5.39 -5.76 1.35
N PHE A 6 4.42 -5.38 2.17
CA PHE A 6 3.20 -4.77 1.66
C PHE A 6 3.44 -3.29 1.35
N VAL A 7 2.87 -2.80 0.26
CA VAL A 7 2.99 -1.40 -0.16
C VAL A 7 1.63 -0.73 -0.08
N ASP A 8 1.55 0.33 0.73
CA ASP A 8 0.36 1.12 0.90
C ASP A 8 0.38 2.35 -0.01
N THR A 9 -0.78 2.93 -0.22
CA THR A 9 -0.97 4.11 -1.07
C THR A 9 -0.08 5.27 -0.67
N SER A 10 -0.02 5.60 0.62
CA SER A 10 0.71 6.78 1.10
C SER A 10 2.19 6.75 0.73
N PHE A 11 2.80 5.56 0.71
CA PHE A 11 4.20 5.40 0.30
C PHE A 11 4.38 5.80 -1.16
N VAL A 12 3.52 5.30 -2.04
CA VAL A 12 3.61 5.58 -3.48
C VAL A 12 3.36 7.06 -3.77
N LEU A 13 2.37 7.67 -3.08
CA LEU A 13 2.09 9.09 -3.24
C LEU A 13 3.31 9.94 -2.86
N ALA A 14 3.96 9.61 -1.75
CA ALA A 14 5.16 10.32 -1.31
C ALA A 14 6.33 10.12 -2.29
N LEU A 15 6.42 8.93 -2.87
CA LEU A 15 7.49 8.64 -3.84
C LEU A 15 7.33 9.46 -5.13
N ILE A 16 6.10 9.68 -5.59
CA ILE A 16 5.83 10.40 -6.83
C ILE A 16 5.81 11.91 -6.62
N ASN A 17 5.18 12.39 -5.55
CA ASN A 17 5.03 13.81 -5.31
C ASN A 17 6.26 14.36 -4.56
N GLU A 18 7.13 15.03 -5.29
CA GLU A 18 8.37 15.57 -4.72
C GLU A 18 8.15 16.67 -3.69
N ARG A 19 6.93 17.20 -3.58
CA ARG A 19 6.56 18.18 -2.54
C ARG A 19 6.01 17.53 -1.27
N ASP A 20 5.83 16.20 -1.28
CA ASP A 20 5.39 15.47 -0.09
C ASP A 20 6.48 15.51 0.97
N GLN A 21 6.09 15.71 2.24
CA GLN A 21 7.04 15.80 3.34
C GLN A 21 7.87 14.51 3.50
N TYR A 22 7.36 13.38 3.03
CA TYR A 22 8.04 12.09 3.13
C TYR A 22 8.74 11.67 1.84
N HIS A 23 8.82 12.56 0.86
CA HIS A 23 9.35 12.21 -0.46
C HIS A 23 10.76 11.64 -0.40
N LYS A 24 11.68 12.31 0.31
CA LYS A 24 13.07 11.85 0.39
C LYS A 24 13.20 10.52 1.11
N GLN A 25 12.42 10.33 2.16
CA GLN A 25 12.41 9.07 2.89
C GLN A 25 11.87 7.95 2.00
N ALA A 26 10.81 8.22 1.24
CA ALA A 26 10.24 7.25 0.31
C ALA A 26 11.25 6.85 -0.77
N GLU A 27 11.99 7.81 -1.33
CA GLU A 27 13.04 7.52 -2.29
C GLU A 27 14.12 6.62 -1.71
N ALA A 28 14.59 6.93 -0.50
CA ALA A 28 15.63 6.14 0.16
C ALA A 28 15.15 4.70 0.40
N LEU A 29 13.90 4.53 0.86
CA LEU A 29 13.33 3.21 1.09
C LEU A 29 13.12 2.45 -0.22
N SER A 30 12.75 3.15 -1.29
CA SER A 30 12.59 2.54 -2.60
C SER A 30 13.90 1.92 -3.09
N PHE A 31 15.03 2.59 -2.91
CA PHE A 31 16.34 2.05 -3.23
C PHE A 31 16.71 0.88 -2.33
N LYS A 32 16.47 1.04 -1.02
CA LYS A 32 16.86 0.02 -0.05
C LYS A 32 16.17 -1.31 -0.31
N PHE A 33 14.91 -1.27 -0.74
CA PHE A 33 14.09 -2.48 -0.91
C PHE A 33 13.81 -2.82 -2.36
N GLU A 34 14.66 -2.35 -3.30
CA GLU A 34 14.46 -2.60 -4.73
C GLU A 34 14.51 -4.06 -5.13
N GLU A 35 15.18 -4.91 -4.32
CA GLU A 35 15.28 -6.35 -4.57
C GLU A 35 14.19 -7.15 -3.84
N SER A 36 13.35 -6.50 -3.06
CA SER A 36 12.30 -7.16 -2.29
C SER A 36 11.11 -7.55 -3.16
N PHE A 37 10.34 -8.52 -2.68
CA PHE A 37 9.04 -8.82 -3.28
C PHE A 37 7.98 -7.92 -2.63
N LEU A 38 7.20 -7.25 -3.45
CA LEU A 38 6.19 -6.33 -3.00
C LEU A 38 4.80 -6.92 -3.21
N ILE A 39 3.93 -6.70 -2.25
CA ILE A 39 2.54 -7.12 -2.33
C ILE A 39 1.67 -5.88 -2.14
N THR A 40 0.68 -5.71 -2.99
CA THR A 40 -0.30 -4.64 -2.85
C THR A 40 -1.64 -5.16 -3.35
N THR A 41 -2.64 -4.30 -3.43
CA THR A 41 -3.98 -4.71 -3.88
C THR A 41 -4.48 -3.79 -4.98
N VAL A 42 -5.51 -4.25 -5.69
CA VAL A 42 -6.21 -3.41 -6.69
C VAL A 42 -6.78 -2.15 -6.03
N ALA A 43 -7.23 -2.24 -4.77
CA ALA A 43 -7.75 -1.07 -4.05
C ALA A 43 -6.68 0.01 -3.89
N VAL A 44 -5.45 -0.37 -3.55
CA VAL A 44 -4.33 0.57 -3.47
C VAL A 44 -4.07 1.21 -4.82
N LEU A 45 -4.08 0.41 -5.90
CA LEU A 45 -3.88 0.94 -7.25
C LEU A 45 -4.95 1.98 -7.61
N LEU A 46 -6.20 1.72 -7.24
CA LEU A 46 -7.29 2.68 -7.48
C LEU A 46 -7.07 3.98 -6.71
N GLU A 47 -6.64 3.88 -5.45
CA GLU A 47 -6.35 5.06 -4.66
C GLU A 47 -5.20 5.89 -5.25
N ILE A 48 -4.15 5.22 -5.71
CA ILE A 48 -3.02 5.89 -6.37
C ILE A 48 -3.53 6.67 -7.59
N GLY A 49 -4.30 6.00 -8.45
CA GLY A 49 -4.84 6.64 -9.64
C GLY A 49 -5.74 7.82 -9.34
N ASN A 50 -6.59 7.68 -8.32
CA ASN A 50 -7.49 8.76 -7.93
C ASN A 50 -6.75 9.96 -7.34
N ALA A 51 -5.80 9.71 -6.43
CA ALA A 51 -5.08 10.78 -5.75
C ALA A 51 -4.19 11.59 -6.69
N LEU A 52 -3.63 10.95 -7.71
CA LEU A 52 -2.68 11.58 -8.63
C LEU A 52 -3.28 12.00 -9.96
N ALA A 53 -4.60 11.84 -10.13
CA ALA A 53 -5.25 12.05 -11.42
C ALA A 53 -5.12 13.49 -11.94
N LYS A 54 -5.12 14.47 -11.04
CA LYS A 54 -5.12 15.88 -11.43
C LYS A 54 -3.72 16.39 -11.77
N ASP A 55 -2.75 16.15 -10.89
CA ASP A 55 -1.44 16.79 -11.00
C ASP A 55 -0.32 15.87 -11.49
N PHE A 56 -0.48 14.54 -11.31
CA PHE A 56 0.59 13.57 -11.58
C PHE A 56 0.08 12.37 -12.37
N ARG A 57 -0.87 12.57 -13.26
CA ARG A 57 -1.51 11.46 -14.01
C ARG A 57 -0.52 10.64 -14.81
N ARG A 58 0.45 11.29 -15.44
CA ARG A 58 1.45 10.60 -16.26
C ARG A 58 2.34 9.71 -15.40
N GLU A 59 2.80 10.26 -14.29
CA GLU A 59 3.64 9.53 -13.34
C GLU A 59 2.87 8.39 -12.70
N ALA A 60 1.60 8.62 -12.33
CA ALA A 60 0.73 7.59 -11.79
C ALA A 60 0.58 6.43 -12.79
N ASN A 61 0.35 6.75 -14.06
CA ASN A 61 0.18 5.74 -15.10
C ASN A 61 1.45 4.88 -15.23
N ALA A 62 2.63 5.50 -15.20
CA ALA A 62 3.90 4.79 -15.26
C ALA A 62 4.07 3.83 -14.08
N VAL A 63 3.77 4.29 -12.85
CA VAL A 63 3.90 3.47 -11.65
C VAL A 63 2.89 2.33 -11.66
N LEU A 64 1.64 2.60 -12.06
CA LEU A 64 0.61 1.56 -12.12
C LEU A 64 0.99 0.45 -13.11
N ARG A 65 1.56 0.82 -14.25
CA ARG A 65 2.05 -0.17 -15.22
C ARG A 65 3.22 -0.97 -14.66
N LEU A 66 4.13 -0.31 -13.96
CA LEU A 66 5.28 -0.96 -13.34
C LEU A 66 4.82 -1.98 -12.29
N LEU A 67 3.91 -1.58 -11.41
CA LEU A 67 3.41 -2.46 -10.36
C LEU A 67 2.70 -3.69 -10.93
N ARG A 68 1.93 -3.51 -11.99
CA ARG A 68 1.19 -4.61 -12.62
C ARG A 68 2.08 -5.54 -13.43
N GLY A 69 3.18 -5.03 -13.97
CA GLY A 69 4.01 -5.79 -14.90
C GLY A 69 5.26 -6.42 -14.29
N SER A 70 5.64 -6.02 -13.08
CA SER A 70 6.85 -6.52 -12.45
C SER A 70 6.67 -7.94 -11.91
N THR A 71 7.67 -8.80 -12.15
CA THR A 71 7.68 -10.16 -11.58
C THR A 71 7.93 -10.15 -10.07
N ARG A 72 8.34 -9.02 -9.51
CA ARG A 72 8.57 -8.86 -8.07
C ARG A 72 7.40 -8.24 -7.33
N VAL A 73 6.29 -7.99 -8.02
CA VAL A 73 5.10 -7.37 -7.42
C VAL A 73 3.91 -8.28 -7.63
N GLU A 74 3.23 -8.59 -6.55
CA GLU A 74 1.94 -9.26 -6.61
C GLU A 74 0.85 -8.22 -6.33
N VAL A 75 -0.09 -8.08 -7.26
CA VAL A 75 -1.28 -7.23 -7.07
C VAL A 75 -2.45 -8.15 -6.76
N VAL A 76 -2.90 -8.12 -5.52
CA VAL A 76 -3.97 -9.01 -5.06
C VAL A 76 -5.31 -8.50 -5.55
N GLN A 77 -6.08 -9.38 -6.19
CA GLN A 77 -7.42 -9.07 -6.66
C GLN A 77 -8.38 -9.03 -5.47
N ILE A 78 -9.40 -8.19 -5.59
CA ILE A 78 -10.42 -8.07 -4.56
C ILE A 78 -11.65 -8.81 -5.03
N ASP A 79 -11.85 -10.02 -4.51
CA ASP A 79 -13.06 -10.80 -4.75
C ASP A 79 -14.12 -10.44 -3.69
N GLN A 80 -15.30 -11.03 -3.84
CA GLN A 80 -16.41 -10.78 -2.92
C GLN A 80 -16.05 -11.17 -1.49
N ARG A 81 -15.38 -12.31 -1.31
CA ARG A 81 -14.97 -12.79 0.02
C ARG A 81 -14.07 -11.78 0.73
N LEU A 82 -13.06 -11.28 0.03
CA LEU A 82 -12.13 -10.30 0.60
C LEU A 82 -12.85 -9.00 0.95
N PHE A 83 -13.70 -8.53 0.04
CA PHE A 83 -14.45 -7.30 0.27
C PHE A 83 -15.35 -7.42 1.52
N GLU A 84 -16.07 -8.53 1.66
CA GLU A 84 -16.96 -8.74 2.80
C GLU A 84 -16.20 -8.83 4.11
N LYS A 85 -15.04 -9.47 4.13
CA LYS A 85 -14.18 -9.50 5.32
C LYS A 85 -13.70 -8.10 5.71
N ALA A 86 -13.30 -7.31 4.73
CA ALA A 86 -12.88 -5.94 4.97
C ALA A 86 -14.04 -5.11 5.53
N LEU A 87 -15.23 -5.29 4.97
CA LEU A 87 -16.42 -4.58 5.43
C LEU A 87 -16.79 -4.93 6.88
N GLU A 88 -16.62 -6.19 7.28
CA GLU A 88 -16.83 -6.60 8.67
C GLU A 88 -15.90 -5.85 9.62
N ILE A 89 -14.62 -5.68 9.26
CA ILE A 89 -13.67 -4.91 10.06
C ILE A 89 -14.09 -3.45 10.11
N TYR A 90 -14.47 -2.91 8.97
CA TYR A 90 -14.88 -1.53 8.85
C TYR A 90 -16.08 -1.22 9.75
N GLU A 91 -17.05 -2.12 9.80
CA GLU A 91 -18.23 -1.98 10.65
C GLU A 91 -17.91 -2.20 12.13
N LYS A 92 -17.10 -3.22 12.44
CA LYS A 92 -16.78 -3.60 13.83
C LYS A 92 -15.99 -2.53 14.55
N TYR A 93 -15.04 -1.90 13.86
CA TYR A 93 -14.15 -0.90 14.45
C TYR A 93 -14.56 0.51 14.06
N ASP A 94 -15.84 0.83 14.30
CA ASP A 94 -16.40 2.14 13.96
C ASP A 94 -15.81 3.28 14.81
N ASP A 95 -15.10 2.96 15.87
CA ASP A 95 -14.33 3.91 16.68
C ASP A 95 -12.99 4.31 16.04
N LYS A 96 -12.60 3.63 14.96
CA LYS A 96 -11.35 3.89 14.26
C LYS A 96 -11.57 4.79 13.03
N THR A 97 -10.50 5.40 12.58
CA THR A 97 -10.53 6.24 11.38
C THR A 97 -10.07 5.49 10.12
N TRP A 98 -9.99 4.17 10.20
CA TRP A 98 -9.56 3.34 9.07
C TRP A 98 -10.52 3.47 7.90
N GLY A 99 -9.97 3.72 6.69
CA GLY A 99 -10.73 3.65 5.47
C GLY A 99 -10.95 2.20 5.06
N LEU A 100 -11.87 1.98 4.13
CA LEU A 100 -12.17 0.62 3.66
C LEU A 100 -10.97 0.00 2.95
N VAL A 101 -10.18 0.79 2.24
CA VAL A 101 -8.95 0.30 1.61
C VAL A 101 -7.95 -0.18 2.65
N ASP A 102 -7.83 0.52 3.78
CA ASP A 102 -6.97 0.08 4.89
C ASP A 102 -7.42 -1.28 5.40
N CYS A 103 -8.73 -1.47 5.56
CA CYS A 103 -9.28 -2.73 6.02
C CYS A 103 -8.95 -3.88 5.05
N VAL A 104 -9.06 -3.63 3.75
CA VAL A 104 -8.64 -4.61 2.72
C VAL A 104 -7.17 -4.96 2.91
N SER A 105 -6.33 -3.95 3.09
CA SER A 105 -4.88 -4.16 3.28
C SER A 105 -4.59 -5.00 4.53
N PHE A 106 -5.27 -4.72 5.64
CA PHE A 106 -5.07 -5.48 6.89
C PHE A 106 -5.44 -6.95 6.71
N ILE A 107 -6.55 -7.24 6.02
CA ILE A 107 -6.96 -8.63 5.74
C ILE A 107 -5.92 -9.34 4.88
N VAL A 108 -5.47 -8.69 3.80
CA VAL A 108 -4.47 -9.28 2.89
C VAL A 108 -3.17 -9.56 3.62
N MET A 109 -2.69 -8.60 4.41
CA MET A 109 -1.46 -8.78 5.18
C MET A 109 -1.60 -9.95 6.16
N GLY A 110 -2.72 -10.03 6.86
CA GLY A 110 -2.97 -11.12 7.80
C GLY A 110 -3.02 -12.48 7.13
N GLU A 111 -3.75 -12.58 6.03
CA GLU A 111 -3.91 -13.85 5.30
C GLU A 111 -2.61 -14.32 4.66
N ARG A 112 -1.74 -13.39 4.29
CA ARG A 112 -0.46 -13.70 3.65
C ARG A 112 0.69 -13.83 4.63
N GLY A 113 0.43 -13.62 5.92
CA GLY A 113 1.48 -13.68 6.93
C GLY A 113 2.50 -12.55 6.79
N LEU A 114 2.09 -11.40 6.27
CA LEU A 114 2.95 -10.24 6.10
C LEU A 114 2.92 -9.39 7.36
N THR A 115 4.09 -8.94 7.80
CA THR A 115 4.20 -8.06 8.95
C THR A 115 4.74 -6.68 8.57
N ASP A 116 5.57 -6.61 7.53
CA ASP A 116 6.27 -5.39 7.13
C ASP A 116 5.48 -4.63 6.08
N VAL A 117 5.40 -3.31 6.24
CA VAL A 117 4.67 -2.45 5.31
C VAL A 117 5.43 -1.15 5.04
N LEU A 118 5.45 -0.74 3.77
CA LEU A 118 5.91 0.58 3.34
C LEU A 118 4.71 1.51 3.32
N THR A 119 4.62 2.37 4.31
CA THR A 119 3.52 3.33 4.47
C THR A 119 3.98 4.50 5.33
N PHE A 120 3.27 5.61 5.22
CA PHE A 120 3.42 6.76 6.12
C PHE A 120 2.13 6.97 6.92
N ASP A 121 1.23 5.99 6.91
CA ASP A 121 -0.01 6.04 7.66
C ASP A 121 0.15 5.28 8.98
N GLY A 122 -0.02 5.97 10.10
CA GLY A 122 0.13 5.39 11.44
C GLY A 122 -0.89 4.31 11.79
N ASP A 123 -1.97 4.18 11.02
CA ASP A 123 -2.99 3.16 11.27
C ASP A 123 -2.45 1.74 11.13
N PHE A 124 -1.44 1.53 10.29
CA PHE A 124 -0.80 0.21 10.16
C PHE A 124 -0.05 -0.18 11.42
N SER A 125 0.71 0.74 12.00
CA SER A 125 1.40 0.50 13.26
C SER A 125 0.41 0.21 14.38
N ALA A 126 -0.67 0.99 14.46
CA ALA A 126 -1.71 0.81 15.47
C ALA A 126 -2.43 -0.53 15.32
N SER A 127 -2.43 -1.11 14.12
CA SER A 127 -3.05 -2.41 13.85
C SER A 127 -2.10 -3.59 14.02
N GLY A 128 -0.89 -3.35 14.52
CA GLY A 128 0.08 -4.40 14.86
C GLY A 128 1.08 -4.74 13.77
N PHE A 129 1.11 -4.00 12.66
CA PHE A 129 2.08 -4.23 11.59
C PHE A 129 3.34 -3.39 11.82
N THR A 130 4.45 -3.81 11.22
CA THR A 130 5.73 -3.13 11.34
C THR A 130 5.90 -2.17 10.18
N VAL A 131 5.83 -0.86 10.49
CA VAL A 131 6.06 0.19 9.48
C VAL A 131 7.56 0.33 9.29
N ILE A 132 8.01 0.20 8.04
CA ILE A 132 9.44 0.31 7.71
C ILE A 132 9.81 1.80 7.62
N THR A 133 10.80 2.21 8.41
CA THR A 133 11.23 3.61 8.46
C THR A 133 12.66 3.83 8.00
N ASN A 134 13.42 2.76 7.86
CA ASN A 134 14.82 2.82 7.41
C ASN A 134 15.16 1.69 6.47
#